data_42bd729251a9865c7851f322c9165901
#
_entry.id   42bd729251a9865c7851f322c9165901
#
_cell.length_a   1.000
_cell.length_b   1.000
_cell.length_c   1.000
_cell.angle_alpha   90.00
_cell.angle_beta   90.00
_cell.angle_gamma   90.00
#
_symmetry.space_group_name_H-M   'P 1'
#
loop_
_entity.id
_entity.type
_entity.pdbx_description
1 polymer ?
#
loop_
_entity_poly.entity_id
_entity_poly.type
_entity_poly.pdbx_seq_one_letter_code
_entity_poly.pdbx_strand_id
1 'polypeptide(L)'
;KDMDGMSPVNLAKIFEGDRTAYAPCTSEAVMHIMNHYGIELQGKRVTVIGRSMVVGKPLSMLMLGQNATVTICHSRTKDLADRCREAEIIVAAIGRAKHITADMIAEGAVVADVGINVLEDGTLCGDVDYENVREKVSHITPVPGGVGNVTTSVLASHVLRAARTGQNEHGQRRG
;
A
#
# COMPACT_ATOMS: atom_id res chain seq x y z
N LYS A 1 -19.85 -4.46 11.14
CA LYS A 1 -18.40 -4.81 11.21
C LYS A 1 -17.65 -3.99 10.16
N ASP A 2 -16.47 -3.49 10.53
CA ASP A 2 -15.62 -2.65 9.68
C ASP A 2 -14.73 -3.54 8.81
N MET A 3 -15.23 -3.92 7.64
CA MET A 3 -14.51 -4.82 6.73
C MET A 3 -13.45 -4.11 5.89
N ASP A 4 -13.59 -2.80 5.70
CA ASP A 4 -12.60 -2.00 4.99
C ASP A 4 -11.44 -1.51 5.90
N GLY A 5 -11.53 -1.79 7.21
CA GLY A 5 -10.46 -1.50 8.16
C GLY A 5 -10.27 -0.01 8.49
N MET A 6 -11.30 0.80 8.28
CA MET A 6 -11.22 2.27 8.40
C MET A 6 -11.63 2.82 9.76
N SER A 7 -12.15 1.98 10.66
CA SER A 7 -12.55 2.43 11.99
C SER A 7 -11.34 2.86 12.84
N PRO A 8 -11.52 3.82 13.76
CA PRO A 8 -10.44 4.21 14.68
C PRO A 8 -9.89 3.05 15.48
N VAL A 9 -10.72 2.05 15.80
CA VAL A 9 -10.30 0.85 16.55
C VAL A 9 -9.32 0.01 15.73
N ASN A 10 -9.63 -0.27 14.46
CA ASN A 10 -8.72 -1.02 13.59
C ASN A 10 -7.44 -0.24 13.30
N LEU A 11 -7.53 1.07 13.08
CA LEU A 11 -6.36 1.92 12.86
C LEU A 11 -5.45 1.97 14.10
N ALA A 12 -6.02 2.03 15.31
CA ALA A 12 -5.24 1.95 16.55
C ALA A 12 -4.52 0.60 16.68
N LYS A 13 -5.21 -0.50 16.40
CA LYS A 13 -4.60 -1.84 16.38
C LYS A 13 -3.44 -1.97 15.41
N ILE A 14 -3.55 -1.40 14.21
CA ILE A 14 -2.43 -1.37 13.24
C ILE A 14 -1.25 -0.62 13.82
N PHE A 15 -1.49 0.52 14.46
CA PHE A 15 -0.44 1.32 15.09
C PHE A 15 0.26 0.56 16.22
N GLU A 16 -0.50 -0.25 16.99
CA GLU A 16 0.02 -1.11 18.06
C GLU A 16 0.69 -2.40 17.55
N GLY A 17 0.56 -2.72 16.25
CA GLY A 17 1.06 -3.97 15.67
C GLY A 17 0.19 -5.19 15.98
N ASP A 18 -1.08 -4.98 16.39
CA ASP A 18 -2.04 -6.06 16.65
C ASP A 18 -2.48 -6.73 15.35
N ARG A 19 -2.10 -8.00 15.17
CA ARG A 19 -2.40 -8.81 14.00
C ARG A 19 -3.89 -9.16 13.85
N THR A 20 -4.72 -8.88 14.85
CA THR A 20 -6.18 -9.07 14.76
C THR A 20 -6.88 -7.93 14.05
N ALA A 21 -6.19 -6.83 13.77
CA ALA A 21 -6.71 -5.70 13.02
C ALA A 21 -7.21 -6.11 11.63
N TYR A 22 -8.24 -5.42 11.15
CA TYR A 22 -8.53 -5.32 9.72
C TYR A 22 -7.84 -4.07 9.22
N ALA A 23 -6.82 -4.23 8.38
CA ALA A 23 -6.15 -3.10 7.77
C ALA A 23 -7.01 -2.52 6.63
N PRO A 24 -6.86 -1.22 6.29
CA PRO A 24 -7.46 -0.69 5.07
C PRO A 24 -7.10 -1.56 3.87
N CYS A 25 -8.11 -1.99 3.11
CA CYS A 25 -7.93 -3.02 2.08
C CYS A 25 -6.83 -2.69 1.07
N THR A 26 -6.68 -1.41 0.71
CA THR A 26 -5.62 -0.99 -0.22
C THR A 26 -4.23 -1.10 0.40
N SER A 27 -4.07 -0.76 1.67
CA SER A 27 -2.80 -0.92 2.38
C SER A 27 -2.41 -2.39 2.51
N GLU A 28 -3.37 -3.24 2.86
CA GLU A 28 -3.15 -4.69 2.97
C GLU A 28 -2.86 -5.32 1.60
N ALA A 29 -3.49 -4.82 0.52
CA ALA A 29 -3.23 -5.27 -0.85
C ALA A 29 -1.76 -5.04 -1.26
N VAL A 30 -1.17 -3.90 -0.92
CA VAL A 30 0.26 -3.65 -1.16
C VAL A 30 1.13 -4.66 -0.40
N MET A 31 0.82 -4.94 0.88
CA MET A 31 1.54 -5.93 1.67
C MET A 31 1.44 -7.34 1.09
N HIS A 32 0.25 -7.72 0.59
CA HIS A 32 0.06 -9.00 -0.10
C HIS A 32 0.88 -9.11 -1.39
N ILE A 33 0.97 -8.03 -2.18
CA ILE A 33 1.81 -7.98 -3.37
C ILE A 33 3.28 -8.17 -2.99
N MET A 34 3.80 -7.42 -2.02
CA MET A 34 5.18 -7.55 -1.56
C MET A 34 5.49 -9.00 -1.15
N ASN A 35 4.61 -9.58 -0.34
CA ASN A 35 4.77 -10.95 0.14
C ASN A 35 4.69 -11.99 -1.00
N HIS A 36 3.77 -11.82 -1.94
CA HIS A 36 3.58 -12.75 -3.08
C HIS A 36 4.81 -12.81 -3.98
N TYR A 37 5.46 -11.68 -4.22
CA TYR A 37 6.67 -11.60 -5.04
C TYR A 37 7.96 -11.80 -4.24
N GLY A 38 7.88 -12.17 -2.95
CA GLY A 38 9.05 -12.40 -2.09
C GLY A 38 9.88 -11.14 -1.85
N ILE A 39 9.27 -9.96 -1.90
CA ILE A 39 9.95 -8.69 -1.65
C ILE A 39 10.12 -8.52 -0.14
N GLU A 40 11.33 -8.71 0.32
CA GLU A 40 11.68 -8.58 1.73
C GLU A 40 11.66 -7.11 2.16
N LEU A 41 11.00 -6.85 3.29
CA LEU A 41 10.89 -5.49 3.85
C LEU A 41 11.89 -5.22 4.97
N GLN A 42 12.38 -6.27 5.64
CA GLN A 42 13.30 -6.12 6.77
C GLN A 42 14.59 -5.39 6.37
N GLY A 43 14.89 -4.30 7.07
CA GLY A 43 16.06 -3.46 6.84
C GLY A 43 15.99 -2.57 5.59
N LYS A 44 14.91 -2.66 4.79
CA LYS A 44 14.74 -1.88 3.57
C LYS A 44 14.34 -0.44 3.85
N ARG A 45 14.86 0.50 3.04
CA ARG A 45 14.43 1.89 3.01
C ARG A 45 13.21 2.00 2.12
N VAL A 46 12.07 2.34 2.72
CA VAL A 46 10.78 2.50 2.03
C VAL A 46 10.38 3.97 2.04
N THR A 47 10.06 4.51 0.88
CA THR A 47 9.42 5.83 0.76
C THR A 47 7.95 5.67 0.38
N VAL A 48 7.07 6.07 1.29
CA VAL A 48 5.61 6.12 1.05
C VAL A 48 5.23 7.55 0.70
N ILE A 49 4.79 7.76 -0.54
CA ILE A 49 4.39 9.08 -1.05
C ILE A 49 2.87 9.21 -0.95
N GLY A 50 2.43 9.88 0.09
CA GLY A 50 1.03 10.02 0.49
C GLY A 50 0.87 9.82 2.00
N ARG A 51 -0.12 10.50 2.60
CA ARG A 51 -0.37 10.43 4.05
C ARG A 51 -1.86 10.31 4.39
N SER A 52 -2.63 9.71 3.49
CA SER A 52 -4.05 9.46 3.73
C SER A 52 -4.24 8.41 4.83
N MET A 53 -5.42 8.39 5.43
CA MET A 53 -5.82 7.36 6.40
C MET A 53 -6.15 6.03 5.71
N VAL A 54 -6.37 6.04 4.39
CA VAL A 54 -6.70 4.85 3.60
C VAL A 54 -5.44 4.08 3.20
N VAL A 55 -4.36 4.80 2.87
CA VAL A 55 -3.12 4.18 2.33
C VAL A 55 -1.90 4.62 3.11
N GLY A 56 -1.49 5.88 3.02
CA GLY A 56 -0.16 6.31 3.43
C GLY A 56 0.18 5.99 4.88
N LYS A 57 -0.65 6.41 5.83
CA LYS A 57 -0.40 6.18 7.26
C LYS A 57 -0.49 4.71 7.66
N PRO A 58 -1.60 3.98 7.37
CA PRO A 58 -1.70 2.58 7.78
C PRO A 58 -0.65 1.70 7.09
N LEU A 59 -0.37 1.89 5.82
CA LEU A 59 0.66 1.14 5.12
C LEU A 59 2.05 1.35 5.73
N SER A 60 2.38 2.59 6.11
CA SER A 60 3.65 2.89 6.77
C SER A 60 3.81 2.12 8.07
N MET A 61 2.74 1.98 8.86
CA MET A 61 2.77 1.18 10.10
C MET A 61 2.88 -0.32 9.82
N LEU A 62 2.19 -0.83 8.79
CA LEU A 62 2.32 -2.23 8.38
C LEU A 62 3.75 -2.57 7.93
N MET A 63 4.38 -1.70 7.15
CA MET A 63 5.77 -1.88 6.70
C MET A 63 6.78 -1.75 7.84
N LEU A 64 6.56 -0.78 8.75
CA LEU A 64 7.35 -0.65 9.97
C LEU A 64 7.27 -1.92 10.83
N GLY A 65 6.07 -2.51 10.95
CA GLY A 65 5.85 -3.79 11.65
C GLY A 65 6.57 -4.99 10.99
N GLN A 66 7.02 -4.84 9.75
CA GLN A 66 7.86 -5.80 9.03
C GLN A 66 9.35 -5.39 9.05
N ASN A 67 9.75 -4.53 9.99
CA ASN A 67 11.11 -4.04 10.20
C ASN A 67 11.70 -3.20 9.03
N ALA A 68 10.86 -2.55 8.23
CA ALA A 68 11.31 -1.56 7.24
C ALA A 68 11.65 -0.22 7.90
N THR A 69 12.56 0.53 7.31
CA THR A 69 12.79 1.95 7.62
C THR A 69 11.90 2.78 6.70
N VAL A 70 10.87 3.43 7.23
CA VAL A 70 9.84 4.08 6.43
C VAL A 70 9.95 5.60 6.50
N THR A 71 10.02 6.23 5.33
CA THR A 71 9.90 7.68 5.15
C THR A 71 8.54 8.01 4.53
N ILE A 72 7.74 8.85 5.20
CA ILE A 72 6.47 9.32 4.65
C ILE A 72 6.67 10.68 4.00
N CYS A 73 6.41 10.76 2.69
CA CYS A 73 6.44 11.98 1.90
C CYS A 73 5.04 12.47 1.55
N HIS A 74 4.90 13.76 1.31
CA HIS A 74 3.63 14.40 0.99
C HIS A 74 3.84 15.70 0.19
N SER A 75 2.77 16.40 -0.19
CA SER A 75 2.80 17.62 -1.02
C SER A 75 3.64 18.78 -0.47
N ARG A 76 4.05 18.72 0.78
CA ARG A 76 4.93 19.73 1.43
C ARG A 76 6.33 19.18 1.74
N THR A 77 6.64 17.97 1.32
CA THR A 77 7.99 17.41 1.46
C THR A 77 8.92 18.16 0.53
N LYS A 78 10.00 18.69 1.09
CA LYS A 78 11.10 19.24 0.30
C LYS A 78 11.93 18.09 -0.27
N ASP A 79 12.51 18.31 -1.44
CA ASP A 79 13.45 17.39 -2.07
C ASP A 79 12.86 15.95 -2.22
N LEU A 80 11.59 15.86 -2.65
CA LEU A 80 10.89 14.58 -2.83
C LEU A 80 11.69 13.62 -3.72
N ALA A 81 12.30 14.12 -4.78
CA ALA A 81 13.11 13.33 -5.69
C ALA A 81 14.28 12.64 -4.99
N ASP A 82 14.94 13.32 -4.05
CA ASP A 82 16.06 12.75 -3.29
C ASP A 82 15.57 11.64 -2.35
N ARG A 83 14.44 11.85 -1.67
CA ARG A 83 13.82 10.82 -0.82
C ARG A 83 13.45 9.57 -1.62
N CYS A 84 13.00 9.76 -2.86
CA CYS A 84 12.69 8.65 -3.76
C CYS A 84 13.96 7.94 -4.23
N ARG A 85 15.03 8.67 -4.59
CA ARG A 85 16.30 8.06 -5.03
C ARG A 85 16.99 7.25 -3.94
N GLU A 86 16.82 7.64 -2.67
CA GLU A 86 17.39 6.91 -1.54
C GLU A 86 16.60 5.61 -1.21
N ALA A 87 15.38 5.47 -1.72
CA ALA A 87 14.51 4.35 -1.41
C ALA A 87 14.82 3.12 -2.24
N GLU A 88 14.73 1.95 -1.61
CA GLU A 88 14.76 0.64 -2.27
C GLU A 88 13.35 0.21 -2.68
N ILE A 89 12.35 0.71 -1.95
CA ILE A 89 10.93 0.46 -2.23
C ILE A 89 10.18 1.80 -2.20
N ILE A 90 9.40 2.06 -3.22
CA ILE A 90 8.57 3.27 -3.35
C ILE A 90 7.12 2.86 -3.42
N VAL A 91 6.27 3.53 -2.64
CA VAL A 91 4.82 3.42 -2.76
C VAL A 91 4.25 4.79 -3.12
N ALA A 92 3.66 4.91 -4.31
CA ALA A 92 3.04 6.14 -4.79
C ALA A 92 1.54 6.12 -4.52
N ALA A 93 1.03 7.08 -3.74
CA ALA A 93 -0.37 7.18 -3.32
C ALA A 93 -0.78 8.64 -3.09
N ILE A 94 -0.54 9.51 -4.08
CA ILE A 94 -0.80 10.96 -4.00
C ILE A 94 -1.95 11.44 -4.90
N GLY A 95 -2.43 10.58 -5.82
CA GLY A 95 -3.51 10.94 -6.75
C GLY A 95 -3.10 12.03 -7.76
N ARG A 96 -1.89 11.94 -8.29
CA ARG A 96 -1.35 12.85 -9.30
C ARG A 96 -0.74 12.06 -10.45
N ALA A 97 -1.41 12.10 -11.60
CA ALA A 97 -1.02 11.36 -12.79
C ALA A 97 0.46 11.56 -13.16
N LYS A 98 1.20 10.45 -13.29
CA LYS A 98 2.58 10.39 -13.78
C LYS A 98 3.56 11.36 -13.07
N HIS A 99 3.29 11.68 -11.82
CA HIS A 99 4.09 12.64 -11.06
C HIS A 99 5.46 12.07 -10.64
N ILE A 100 5.55 10.77 -10.45
CA ILE A 100 6.79 10.09 -10.08
C ILE A 100 7.47 9.59 -11.36
N THR A 101 8.58 10.23 -11.70
CA THR A 101 9.31 10.04 -12.96
C THR A 101 10.58 9.20 -12.77
N ALA A 102 11.14 8.69 -13.86
CA ALA A 102 12.29 7.78 -13.82
C ALA A 102 13.55 8.40 -13.18
N ASP A 103 13.75 9.71 -13.29
CA ASP A 103 14.87 10.43 -12.67
C ASP A 103 14.77 10.52 -11.14
N MET A 104 13.57 10.30 -10.60
CA MET A 104 13.31 10.25 -9.15
C MET A 104 13.53 8.86 -8.53
N ILE A 105 13.73 7.81 -9.31
CA ILE A 105 13.76 6.42 -8.83
C ILE A 105 15.15 5.83 -9.03
N ALA A 106 15.65 5.11 -8.02
CA ALA A 106 16.88 4.36 -8.12
C ALA A 106 16.73 3.16 -9.07
N GLU A 107 17.81 2.78 -9.75
CA GLU A 107 17.83 1.55 -10.55
C GLU A 107 17.62 0.31 -9.69
N GLY A 108 16.83 -0.63 -10.17
CA GLY A 108 16.52 -1.87 -9.45
C GLY A 108 15.53 -1.71 -8.29
N ALA A 109 15.02 -0.51 -8.01
CA ALA A 109 14.02 -0.30 -6.97
C ALA A 109 12.72 -1.09 -7.22
N VAL A 110 11.93 -1.27 -6.18
CA VAL A 110 10.56 -1.82 -6.25
C VAL A 110 9.56 -0.66 -6.18
N VAL A 111 8.57 -0.66 -7.05
CA VAL A 111 7.57 0.41 -7.11
C VAL A 111 6.15 -0.16 -7.02
N ALA A 112 5.41 0.24 -5.99
CA ALA A 112 3.98 -0.02 -5.89
C ALA A 112 3.21 1.27 -6.19
N ASP A 113 2.59 1.33 -7.35
CA ASP A 113 1.71 2.44 -7.74
C ASP A 113 0.28 2.15 -7.29
N VAL A 114 -0.21 2.96 -6.36
CA VAL A 114 -1.56 2.88 -5.78
C VAL A 114 -2.47 3.95 -6.37
N GLY A 115 -1.90 4.91 -7.09
CA GLY A 115 -2.64 5.99 -7.72
C GLY A 115 -3.62 5.47 -8.78
N ILE A 116 -4.78 6.09 -8.85
CA ILE A 116 -5.73 5.91 -9.95
C ILE A 116 -6.16 7.30 -10.42
N ASN A 117 -5.76 7.63 -11.62
CA ASN A 117 -6.07 8.91 -12.25
C ASN A 117 -6.74 8.67 -13.60
N VAL A 118 -7.64 9.56 -13.98
CA VAL A 118 -8.29 9.57 -15.30
C VAL A 118 -7.70 10.73 -16.08
N LEU A 119 -7.11 10.46 -17.24
CA LEU A 119 -6.60 11.46 -18.15
C LEU A 119 -7.75 12.10 -18.96
N GLU A 120 -7.48 13.18 -19.66
CA GLU A 120 -8.48 13.91 -20.46
C GLU A 120 -9.13 13.05 -21.55
N ASP A 121 -8.42 12.07 -22.08
CA ASP A 121 -8.90 11.10 -23.06
C ASP A 121 -9.68 9.92 -22.45
N GLY A 122 -9.89 9.91 -21.13
CA GLY A 122 -10.55 8.85 -20.40
C GLY A 122 -9.64 7.66 -20.03
N THR A 123 -8.37 7.67 -20.39
CA THR A 123 -7.40 6.62 -20.07
C THR A 123 -7.07 6.63 -18.58
N LEU A 124 -7.01 5.43 -17.97
CA LEU A 124 -6.55 5.27 -16.59
C LEU A 124 -5.03 5.21 -16.52
N CYS A 125 -4.46 5.92 -15.57
CA CYS A 125 -3.03 5.83 -15.24
C CYS A 125 -2.80 5.95 -13.74
N GLY A 126 -1.59 5.58 -13.32
CA GLY A 126 -1.14 5.73 -11.95
C GLY A 126 -0.49 7.08 -11.64
N ASP A 127 0.10 7.15 -10.45
CA ASP A 127 0.92 8.28 -10.00
C ASP A 127 2.33 8.22 -10.58
N VAL A 128 2.75 7.05 -11.07
CA VAL A 128 4.08 6.79 -11.63
C VAL A 128 4.03 6.88 -13.17
N ASP A 129 5.04 7.44 -13.78
CA ASP A 129 5.24 7.41 -15.23
C ASP A 129 5.73 6.02 -15.67
N TYR A 130 4.77 5.07 -15.70
CA TYR A 130 4.99 3.65 -15.86
C TYR A 130 5.91 3.30 -17.04
N GLU A 131 5.65 3.89 -18.21
CA GLU A 131 6.37 3.55 -19.43
C GLU A 131 7.86 3.89 -19.37
N ASN A 132 8.22 4.98 -18.69
CA ASN A 132 9.60 5.41 -18.54
C ASN A 132 10.30 4.80 -17.31
N VAL A 133 9.53 4.27 -16.36
CA VAL A 133 10.05 3.70 -15.11
C VAL A 133 10.26 2.19 -15.21
N ARG A 134 9.41 1.45 -15.91
CA ARG A 134 9.38 -0.02 -15.93
C ARG A 134 10.69 -0.70 -16.32
N GLU A 135 11.45 -0.09 -17.22
CA GLU A 135 12.73 -0.66 -17.69
C GLU A 135 13.88 -0.44 -16.68
N LYS A 136 13.68 0.45 -15.70
CA LYS A 136 14.68 0.84 -14.71
C LYS A 136 14.57 0.08 -13.40
N VAL A 137 13.38 -0.42 -13.07
CA VAL A 137 13.06 -0.99 -11.76
C VAL A 137 12.99 -2.52 -11.80
N SER A 138 13.18 -3.15 -10.65
CA SER A 138 13.07 -4.61 -10.57
C SER A 138 11.61 -5.09 -10.63
N HIS A 139 10.69 -4.33 -10.00
CA HIS A 139 9.26 -4.63 -9.97
C HIS A 139 8.48 -3.34 -10.00
N ILE A 140 7.36 -3.33 -10.72
CA ILE A 140 6.41 -2.23 -10.73
C ILE A 140 4.99 -2.76 -10.91
N THR A 141 4.03 -2.22 -10.17
CA THR A 141 2.62 -2.54 -10.38
C THR A 141 2.04 -1.67 -11.50
N PRO A 142 1.31 -2.24 -12.47
CA PRO A 142 0.63 -1.46 -13.50
C PRO A 142 -0.63 -0.80 -12.97
N VAL A 143 -1.09 0.27 -13.66
CA VAL A 143 -2.40 0.89 -13.45
C VAL A 143 -3.05 1.10 -14.81
N PRO A 144 -4.21 0.45 -15.08
CA PRO A 144 -4.94 -0.51 -14.24
C PRO A 144 -4.28 -1.90 -14.16
N GLY A 145 -4.81 -2.76 -13.30
CA GLY A 145 -4.42 -4.17 -13.23
C GLY A 145 -3.47 -4.55 -12.08
N GLY A 146 -2.99 -3.56 -11.32
CA GLY A 146 -2.11 -3.76 -10.16
C GLY A 146 -2.85 -3.82 -8.83
N VAL A 147 -2.49 -2.93 -7.90
CA VAL A 147 -2.99 -2.89 -6.51
C VAL A 147 -4.51 -2.90 -6.43
N GLY A 148 -5.21 -2.18 -7.31
CA GLY A 148 -6.67 -2.09 -7.29
C GLY A 148 -7.38 -3.44 -7.40
N ASN A 149 -6.85 -4.37 -8.21
CA ASN A 149 -7.44 -5.70 -8.36
C ASN A 149 -7.28 -6.53 -7.07
N VAL A 150 -6.16 -6.39 -6.38
CA VAL A 150 -5.88 -7.10 -5.13
C VAL A 150 -6.74 -6.56 -3.98
N THR A 151 -7.03 -5.26 -3.96
CA THR A 151 -7.88 -4.61 -2.95
C THR A 151 -9.24 -5.30 -2.82
N THR A 152 -9.89 -5.66 -3.94
CA THR A 152 -11.18 -6.35 -3.93
C THR A 152 -11.08 -7.75 -3.31
N SER A 153 -9.99 -8.46 -3.58
CA SER A 153 -9.73 -9.78 -3.01
C SER A 153 -9.49 -9.71 -1.51
N VAL A 154 -8.79 -8.68 -1.03
CA VAL A 154 -8.58 -8.42 0.40
C VAL A 154 -9.92 -8.19 1.09
N LEU A 155 -10.80 -7.34 0.54
CA LEU A 155 -12.13 -7.10 1.10
C LEU A 155 -12.93 -8.41 1.23
N ALA A 156 -12.92 -9.26 0.21
CA ALA A 156 -13.57 -10.56 0.27
C ALA A 156 -12.99 -11.45 1.38
N SER A 157 -11.67 -11.45 1.55
CA SER A 157 -10.99 -12.17 2.64
C SER A 157 -11.41 -11.66 4.02
N HIS A 158 -11.53 -10.34 4.20
CA HIS A 158 -12.00 -9.73 5.45
C HIS A 158 -13.42 -10.17 5.80
N VAL A 159 -14.32 -10.22 4.82
CA VAL A 159 -15.70 -10.70 5.01
C VAL A 159 -15.70 -12.16 5.47
N LEU A 160 -14.92 -13.02 4.84
CA LEU A 160 -14.80 -14.43 5.23
C LEU A 160 -14.21 -14.59 6.64
N ARG A 161 -13.17 -13.84 6.98
CA ARG A 161 -12.55 -13.83 8.32
C ARG A 161 -13.58 -13.41 9.38
N ALA A 162 -14.35 -12.37 9.12
CA ALA A 162 -15.39 -11.90 10.03
C ALA A 162 -16.54 -12.89 10.23
N ALA A 163 -16.96 -13.60 9.17
CA ALA A 163 -17.98 -14.62 9.27
C ALA A 163 -17.54 -15.79 10.16
N ARG A 164 -16.30 -16.28 9.98
CA ARG A 164 -15.72 -17.35 10.81
C ARG A 164 -15.63 -16.97 12.29
N THR A 165 -15.17 -15.74 12.62
CA THR A 165 -15.08 -15.26 14.00
C THR A 165 -16.48 -15.17 14.65
N GLY A 166 -17.47 -14.67 13.92
CA GLY A 166 -18.85 -14.57 14.42
C GLY A 166 -19.51 -15.93 14.70
N GLN A 167 -19.17 -16.97 13.96
CA GLN A 167 -19.67 -18.33 14.22
C GLN A 167 -19.09 -18.92 15.52
N ASN A 168 -17.81 -18.68 15.80
CA ASN A 168 -17.16 -19.16 17.02
C ASN A 168 -17.74 -18.52 18.29
N GLU A 169 -18.08 -17.22 18.26
CA GLU A 169 -18.72 -16.52 19.37
C GLU A 169 -20.15 -17.02 19.67
N HIS A 170 -20.90 -17.45 18.65
CA HIS A 170 -22.25 -18.00 18.82
C HIS A 170 -22.24 -19.46 19.30
N GLY A 171 -21.21 -20.23 18.96
CA GLY A 171 -21.03 -21.61 19.42
C GLY A 171 -20.73 -21.68 20.94
N GLN A 172 -19.94 -20.74 21.46
CA GLN A 172 -19.57 -20.69 22.88
C GLN A 172 -20.69 -20.17 23.80
N ARG A 173 -21.71 -19.50 23.27
CA ARG A 173 -22.87 -19.05 24.07
C ARG A 173 -24.00 -20.09 24.20
N ARG A 174 -23.87 -21.23 23.55
CA ARG A 174 -24.88 -22.31 23.55
C ARG A 174 -24.43 -23.59 24.26
N GLY A 175 -23.27 -23.61 24.86
CA GLY A 175 -22.75 -24.66 25.75
C GLY A 175 -22.69 -24.16 27.19
#